data_cdd3a329bdc16a0cdd568fd3ea453459
#
_entry.id   cdd3a329bdc16a0cdd568fd3ea453459
#
_cell.length_a   1.000
_cell.length_b   1.000
_cell.length_c   1.000
_cell.angle_alpha   90.00
_cell.angle_beta   90.00
_cell.angle_gamma   90.00
#
_symmetry.space_group_name_H-M   'P 1'
#
loop_
_entity.id
_entity.type
_entity.pdbx_description
1 polymer ?
#
loop_
_entity_poly.entity_id
_entity_poly.type
_entity_poly.pdbx_seq_one_letter_code
_entity_poly.pdbx_strand_id
1 'polypeptide(L)'
;MPDQPLAVELRARRSEMMLETLEAVALRLFEQRGFSAVTVDEIAMEAHTSTRTFYRYFPAKDDVLQVMIERRSEALRVELAASPDDEPPLASLKRALGSVLSAEDPGAVRRWISVIQATPSVLRSVVGGITLKSQPVMGEFFGSRLGLPGDALVPTMLAAAAGGVIMTAHTQWFLLGGDLADTVTSSLEVLERGFGTHTGVWTEVAEGPA
;
A
#
# COMPACT_ATOMS: atom_id res chain seq x y z
N MET A 1 39.19 2.21 -15.75
CA MET A 1 38.56 2.10 -14.42
C MET A 1 37.16 1.55 -14.57
N PRO A 2 36.92 0.23 -14.56
CA PRO A 2 35.60 -0.38 -14.73
C PRO A 2 34.84 -0.73 -13.43
N ASP A 3 35.37 -0.42 -12.24
CA ASP A 3 34.84 -0.95 -10.96
C ASP A 3 33.78 -0.09 -10.25
N GLN A 4 33.50 1.14 -10.68
CA GLN A 4 32.54 2.03 -9.99
C GLN A 4 31.07 1.59 -10.14
N PRO A 5 30.58 1.11 -11.28
CA PRO A 5 29.15 0.70 -11.42
C PRO A 5 28.80 -0.48 -10.52
N LEU A 6 29.66 -1.51 -10.46
CA LEU A 6 29.45 -2.71 -9.66
C LEU A 6 29.44 -2.42 -8.15
N ALA A 7 30.32 -1.55 -7.68
CA ALA A 7 30.36 -1.16 -6.29
C ALA A 7 29.12 -0.37 -5.85
N VAL A 8 28.58 0.47 -6.73
CA VAL A 8 27.32 1.21 -6.50
C VAL A 8 26.15 0.25 -6.44
N GLU A 9 26.07 -0.69 -7.38
CA GLU A 9 25.00 -1.70 -7.42
C GLU A 9 25.02 -2.61 -6.18
N LEU A 10 26.19 -3.06 -5.76
CA LEU A 10 26.33 -3.88 -4.55
C LEU A 10 25.94 -3.11 -3.28
N ARG A 11 26.23 -1.80 -3.22
CA ARG A 11 25.80 -0.96 -2.09
C ARG A 11 24.28 -0.78 -2.08
N ALA A 12 23.66 -0.55 -3.23
CA ALA A 12 22.23 -0.43 -3.36
C ALA A 12 21.52 -1.71 -2.91
N ARG A 13 21.94 -2.88 -3.39
CA ARG A 13 21.41 -4.18 -2.99
C ARG A 13 21.55 -4.45 -1.48
N ARG A 14 22.73 -4.13 -0.90
CA ARG A 14 22.93 -4.26 0.56
C ARG A 14 22.01 -3.33 1.35
N SER A 15 21.78 -2.13 0.85
CA SER A 15 20.87 -1.18 1.48
C SER A 15 19.44 -1.68 1.45
N GLU A 16 18.99 -2.21 0.32
CA GLU A 16 17.67 -2.80 0.13
C GLU A 16 17.46 -4.02 1.05
N MET A 17 18.40 -4.96 1.06
CA MET A 17 18.35 -6.12 1.97
C MET A 17 18.29 -5.71 3.45
N MET A 18 19.00 -4.66 3.86
CA MET A 18 18.95 -4.17 5.24
C MET A 18 17.60 -3.54 5.57
N LEU A 19 17.04 -2.78 4.65
CA LEU A 19 15.70 -2.17 4.79
C LEU A 19 14.63 -3.27 4.95
N GLU A 20 14.65 -4.30 4.09
CA GLU A 20 13.74 -5.45 4.16
C GLU A 20 13.91 -6.23 5.47
N THR A 21 15.15 -6.43 5.92
CA THR A 21 15.45 -7.13 7.19
C THR A 21 14.86 -6.37 8.37
N LEU A 22 15.09 -5.05 8.43
CA LEU A 22 14.56 -4.20 9.50
C LEU A 22 13.03 -4.17 9.50
N GLU A 23 12.41 -4.06 8.32
CA GLU A 23 10.95 -4.11 8.17
C GLU A 23 10.37 -5.44 8.67
N ALA A 24 10.90 -6.57 8.20
CA ALA A 24 10.42 -7.90 8.55
C ALA A 24 10.55 -8.17 10.06
N VAL A 25 11.68 -7.79 10.67
CA VAL A 25 11.91 -7.91 12.12
C VAL A 25 10.95 -7.03 12.89
N ALA A 26 10.78 -5.77 12.49
CA ALA A 26 9.90 -4.84 13.18
C ALA A 26 8.44 -5.31 13.13
N LEU A 27 7.94 -5.70 11.95
CA LEU A 27 6.56 -6.20 11.79
C LEU A 27 6.31 -7.44 12.65
N ARG A 28 7.24 -8.39 12.69
CA ARG A 28 7.14 -9.58 13.53
C ARG A 28 7.09 -9.23 15.03
N LEU A 29 7.95 -8.34 15.48
CA LEU A 29 7.95 -7.90 16.89
C LEU A 29 6.68 -7.12 17.24
N PHE A 30 6.20 -6.26 16.35
CA PHE A 30 4.95 -5.51 16.54
C PHE A 30 3.72 -6.44 16.63
N GLU A 31 3.67 -7.48 15.79
CA GLU A 31 2.61 -8.49 15.84
C GLU A 31 2.61 -9.27 17.17
N GLN A 32 3.80 -9.68 17.63
CA GLN A 32 3.95 -10.51 18.83
C GLN A 32 3.72 -9.75 20.14
N ARG A 33 4.11 -8.48 20.21
CA ARG A 33 4.22 -7.73 21.46
C ARG A 33 3.43 -6.42 21.45
N GLY A 34 2.88 -6.04 20.31
CA GLY A 34 2.24 -4.74 20.08
C GLY A 34 3.24 -3.63 19.76
N PHE A 35 2.82 -2.71 18.91
CA PHE A 35 3.67 -1.60 18.42
C PHE A 35 4.28 -0.77 19.56
N SER A 36 3.48 -0.44 20.59
CA SER A 36 3.92 0.45 21.69
C SER A 36 4.97 -0.19 22.59
N ALA A 37 4.95 -1.51 22.74
CA ALA A 37 5.85 -2.23 23.64
C ALA A 37 7.24 -2.51 23.03
N VAL A 38 7.40 -2.36 21.72
CA VAL A 38 8.66 -2.64 21.01
C VAL A 38 9.47 -1.37 20.87
N THR A 39 10.75 -1.44 21.18
CA THR A 39 11.71 -0.33 21.04
C THR A 39 12.54 -0.47 19.77
N VAL A 40 13.12 0.65 19.29
CA VAL A 40 14.04 0.64 18.14
C VAL A 40 15.32 -0.15 18.47
N ASP A 41 15.75 -0.12 19.72
CA ASP A 41 16.93 -0.89 20.16
C ASP A 41 16.69 -2.40 20.03
N GLU A 42 15.52 -2.88 20.39
CA GLU A 42 15.13 -4.30 20.23
C GLU A 42 15.06 -4.70 18.76
N ILE A 43 14.48 -3.83 17.89
CA ILE A 43 14.45 -4.10 16.45
C ILE A 43 15.86 -4.19 15.89
N ALA A 44 16.72 -3.23 16.23
CA ALA A 44 18.10 -3.19 15.74
C ALA A 44 18.91 -4.42 16.23
N MET A 45 18.76 -4.80 17.50
CA MET A 45 19.42 -5.97 18.07
C MET A 45 18.99 -7.25 17.36
N GLU A 46 17.71 -7.45 17.17
CA GLU A 46 17.14 -8.64 16.51
C GLU A 46 17.51 -8.70 15.01
N ALA A 47 17.66 -7.53 14.37
CA ALA A 47 18.14 -7.41 12.99
C ALA A 47 19.68 -7.46 12.88
N HIS A 48 20.39 -7.78 13.95
CA HIS A 48 21.86 -7.81 14.02
C HIS A 48 22.53 -6.53 13.53
N THR A 49 21.98 -5.38 13.88
CA THR A 49 22.50 -4.07 13.50
C THR A 49 22.46 -3.07 14.66
N SER A 50 22.80 -1.81 14.42
CA SER A 50 22.77 -0.76 15.44
C SER A 50 21.54 0.12 15.31
N THR A 51 21.09 0.72 16.42
CA THR A 51 20.06 1.78 16.47
C THR A 51 20.38 2.93 15.52
N ARG A 52 21.67 3.31 15.39
CA ARG A 52 22.13 4.30 14.41
C ARG A 52 21.83 3.84 12.97
N THR A 53 22.01 2.55 12.69
CA THR A 53 21.68 1.99 11.38
C THR A 53 20.18 2.04 11.13
N PHE A 54 19.35 1.70 12.12
CA PHE A 54 17.90 1.82 12.02
C PHE A 54 17.51 3.26 11.64
N TYR A 55 17.96 4.27 12.40
CA TYR A 55 17.60 5.67 12.14
C TYR A 55 18.17 6.25 10.84
N ARG A 56 19.11 5.58 10.20
CA ARG A 56 19.53 5.91 8.84
C ARG A 56 18.49 5.54 7.78
N TYR A 57 17.69 4.48 8.02
CA TYR A 57 16.63 4.02 7.12
C TYR A 57 15.27 4.59 7.49
N PHE A 58 15.00 4.71 8.77
CA PHE A 58 13.70 5.09 9.32
C PHE A 58 13.88 6.22 10.34
N PRO A 59 13.51 7.48 10.01
CA PRO A 59 13.57 8.59 10.95
C PRO A 59 12.78 8.36 12.24
N ALA A 60 11.66 7.61 12.16
CA ALA A 60 10.85 7.22 13.31
C ALA A 60 10.49 5.73 13.25
N LYS A 61 10.03 5.17 14.37
CA LYS A 61 9.65 3.76 14.48
C LYS A 61 8.47 3.39 13.57
N ASP A 62 7.51 4.28 13.41
CA ASP A 62 6.33 4.08 12.57
C ASP A 62 6.62 4.22 11.07
N ASP A 63 7.75 4.81 10.67
CA ASP A 63 8.16 4.88 9.26
C ASP A 63 8.41 3.51 8.66
N VAL A 64 8.72 2.50 9.47
CA VAL A 64 8.79 1.10 9.02
C VAL A 64 7.48 0.66 8.34
N LEU A 65 6.34 1.14 8.81
CA LEU A 65 5.04 0.78 8.27
C LEU A 65 4.70 1.53 6.97
N GLN A 66 5.49 2.55 6.62
CA GLN A 66 5.35 3.29 5.36
C GLN A 66 6.00 2.59 4.17
N VAL A 67 6.94 1.66 4.40
CA VAL A 67 7.68 0.95 3.33
C VAL A 67 6.75 0.21 2.39
N MET A 68 5.76 -0.49 2.94
CA MET A 68 4.77 -1.20 2.13
C MET A 68 3.95 -0.23 1.25
N ILE A 69 3.58 0.93 1.78
CA ILE A 69 2.87 1.97 1.03
C ILE A 69 3.74 2.49 -0.12
N GLU A 70 5.02 2.76 0.15
CA GLU A 70 5.96 3.24 -0.85
C GLU A 70 6.16 2.25 -1.98
N ARG A 71 6.42 0.98 -1.65
CA ARG A 71 6.58 -0.09 -2.64
C ARG A 71 5.33 -0.28 -3.50
N ARG A 72 4.15 -0.30 -2.87
CA ARG A 72 2.88 -0.39 -3.60
C ARG A 72 2.64 0.81 -4.51
N SER A 73 2.91 2.01 -4.02
CA SER A 73 2.73 3.23 -4.81
C SER A 73 3.65 3.25 -6.03
N GLU A 74 4.90 2.82 -5.88
CA GLU A 74 5.84 2.72 -6.99
C GLU A 74 5.46 1.62 -7.98
N ALA A 75 5.09 0.43 -7.49
CA ALA A 75 4.61 -0.65 -8.34
C ALA A 75 3.35 -0.25 -9.11
N LEU A 76 2.41 0.42 -8.44
CA LEU A 76 1.20 0.94 -9.07
C LEU A 76 1.52 1.98 -10.14
N ARG A 77 2.47 2.89 -9.89
CA ARG A 77 2.92 3.88 -10.86
C ARG A 77 3.47 3.22 -12.13
N VAL A 78 4.28 2.18 -11.98
CA VAL A 78 4.84 1.42 -13.12
C VAL A 78 3.74 0.72 -13.91
N GLU A 79 2.82 0.03 -13.24
CA GLU A 79 1.70 -0.67 -13.88
C GLU A 79 0.76 0.29 -14.61
N LEU A 80 0.46 1.45 -14.01
CA LEU A 80 -0.39 2.46 -14.63
C LEU A 80 0.30 3.13 -15.84
N ALA A 81 1.62 3.37 -15.77
CA ALA A 81 2.39 3.91 -16.90
C ALA A 81 2.45 2.94 -18.09
N ALA A 82 2.33 1.63 -17.85
CA ALA A 82 2.28 0.61 -18.89
C ALA A 82 0.87 0.37 -19.45
N SER A 83 -0.17 1.07 -18.93
CA SER A 83 -1.55 0.89 -19.38
C SER A 83 -1.79 1.43 -20.78
N PRO A 84 -2.52 0.71 -21.65
CA PRO A 84 -2.91 1.20 -22.98
C PRO A 84 -3.68 2.53 -22.90
N ASP A 85 -3.45 3.43 -23.85
CA ASP A 85 -4.08 4.76 -23.84
C ASP A 85 -5.59 4.71 -24.09
N ASP A 86 -6.07 3.69 -24.78
CA ASP A 86 -7.48 3.45 -25.10
C ASP A 86 -8.24 2.65 -24.01
N GLU A 87 -7.54 2.13 -23.01
CA GLU A 87 -8.17 1.42 -21.89
C GLU A 87 -8.88 2.43 -20.96
N PRO A 88 -10.15 2.17 -20.55
CA PRO A 88 -10.84 3.04 -19.61
C PRO A 88 -10.04 3.23 -18.30
N PRO A 89 -9.93 4.44 -17.77
CA PRO A 89 -9.04 4.73 -16.63
C PRO A 89 -9.28 3.84 -15.41
N LEU A 90 -10.53 3.53 -15.08
CA LEU A 90 -10.84 2.67 -13.93
C LEU A 90 -10.52 1.19 -14.21
N ALA A 91 -10.65 0.74 -15.47
CA ALA A 91 -10.22 -0.60 -15.87
C ALA A 91 -8.70 -0.75 -15.75
N SER A 92 -7.93 0.25 -16.20
CA SER A 92 -6.48 0.31 -16.00
C SER A 92 -6.11 0.25 -14.51
N LEU A 93 -6.79 1.02 -13.67
CA LEU A 93 -6.54 1.01 -12.22
C LEU A 93 -6.85 -0.36 -11.60
N LYS A 94 -7.97 -1.00 -11.95
CA LYS A 94 -8.33 -2.35 -11.46
C LYS A 94 -7.27 -3.37 -11.86
N ARG A 95 -6.86 -3.38 -13.12
CA ARG A 95 -5.83 -4.30 -13.63
C ARG A 95 -4.50 -4.07 -12.93
N ALA A 96 -4.05 -2.83 -12.81
CA ALA A 96 -2.79 -2.48 -12.17
C ALA A 96 -2.79 -2.88 -10.68
N LEU A 97 -3.87 -2.62 -9.94
CA LEU A 97 -4.02 -3.04 -8.55
C LEU A 97 -4.07 -4.55 -8.42
N GLY A 98 -4.81 -5.24 -9.30
CA GLY A 98 -4.83 -6.70 -9.34
C GLY A 98 -3.43 -7.29 -9.50
N SER A 99 -2.63 -6.77 -10.42
CA SER A 99 -1.22 -7.18 -10.62
C SER A 99 -0.38 -6.94 -9.37
N VAL A 100 -0.42 -5.74 -8.81
CA VAL A 100 0.39 -5.35 -7.63
C VAL A 100 0.03 -6.20 -6.42
N LEU A 101 -1.26 -6.37 -6.12
CA LEU A 101 -1.71 -7.08 -4.93
C LEU A 101 -1.53 -8.60 -5.03
N SER A 102 -1.66 -9.18 -6.21
CA SER A 102 -1.43 -10.62 -6.43
C SER A 102 0.05 -11.01 -6.30
N ALA A 103 0.97 -10.06 -6.44
CA ALA A 103 2.41 -10.29 -6.26
C ALA A 103 2.85 -10.28 -4.79
N GLU A 104 1.98 -9.89 -3.85
CA GLU A 104 2.32 -9.78 -2.43
C GLU A 104 2.12 -11.08 -1.66
N ASP A 105 2.89 -11.26 -0.57
CA ASP A 105 2.63 -12.31 0.42
C ASP A 105 1.40 -11.94 1.28
N PRO A 106 0.28 -12.69 1.19
CA PRO A 106 -0.91 -12.40 1.98
C PRO A 106 -0.65 -12.43 3.49
N GLY A 107 0.30 -13.25 3.94
CA GLY A 107 0.69 -13.31 5.36
C GLY A 107 1.38 -12.03 5.82
N ALA A 108 2.26 -11.45 5.01
CA ALA A 108 2.89 -10.16 5.31
C ALA A 108 1.87 -9.03 5.35
N VAL A 109 0.94 -8.99 4.40
CA VAL A 109 -0.16 -8.00 4.37
C VAL A 109 -1.05 -8.11 5.62
N ARG A 110 -1.42 -9.33 6.02
CA ARG A 110 -2.22 -9.54 7.25
C ARG A 110 -1.50 -9.05 8.50
N ARG A 111 -0.21 -9.36 8.65
CA ARG A 111 0.61 -8.85 9.77
C ARG A 111 0.62 -7.32 9.78
N TRP A 112 0.86 -6.71 8.64
CA TRP A 112 0.88 -5.24 8.50
C TRP A 112 -0.45 -4.61 8.90
N ILE A 113 -1.59 -5.13 8.40
CA ILE A 113 -2.92 -4.62 8.75
C ILE A 113 -3.23 -4.83 10.24
N SER A 114 -2.87 -5.99 10.82
CA SER A 114 -3.12 -6.26 12.23
C SER A 114 -2.44 -5.25 13.16
N VAL A 115 -1.19 -4.89 12.87
CA VAL A 115 -0.44 -3.89 13.62
C VAL A 115 -1.08 -2.51 13.51
N ILE A 116 -1.54 -2.12 12.32
CA ILE A 116 -2.17 -0.83 12.06
C ILE A 116 -3.49 -0.70 12.81
N GLN A 117 -4.34 -1.72 12.72
CA GLN A 117 -5.67 -1.69 13.37
C GLN A 117 -5.57 -1.73 14.89
N ALA A 118 -4.57 -2.42 15.42
CA ALA A 118 -4.36 -2.50 16.88
C ALA A 118 -3.87 -1.17 17.51
N THR A 119 -3.40 -0.20 16.70
CA THR A 119 -2.74 1.01 17.24
C THR A 119 -3.27 2.28 16.55
N PRO A 120 -4.17 3.06 17.20
CA PRO A 120 -4.80 4.24 16.58
C PRO A 120 -3.82 5.33 16.08
N SER A 121 -2.66 5.48 16.73
CA SER A 121 -1.63 6.44 16.26
C SER A 121 -0.99 5.98 14.96
N VAL A 122 -0.71 4.68 14.84
CA VAL A 122 -0.18 4.04 13.63
C VAL A 122 -1.19 4.15 12.49
N LEU A 123 -2.47 3.88 12.74
CA LEU A 123 -3.52 4.03 11.74
C LEU A 123 -3.54 5.43 11.14
N ARG A 124 -3.45 6.46 11.98
CA ARG A 124 -3.39 7.86 11.50
C ARG A 124 -2.15 8.14 10.63
N SER A 125 -0.98 7.64 11.03
CA SER A 125 0.27 7.76 10.27
C SER A 125 0.16 7.07 8.90
N VAL A 126 -0.38 5.86 8.86
CA VAL A 126 -0.58 5.09 7.62
C VAL A 126 -1.59 5.75 6.69
N VAL A 127 -2.73 6.22 7.20
CA VAL A 127 -3.71 6.97 6.40
C VAL A 127 -3.09 8.24 5.81
N GLY A 128 -2.30 8.97 6.60
CA GLY A 128 -1.52 10.11 6.12
C GLY A 128 -0.54 9.73 5.01
N GLY A 129 0.18 8.62 5.18
CA GLY A 129 1.10 8.09 4.17
C GLY A 129 0.39 7.72 2.86
N ILE A 130 -0.76 7.05 2.92
CA ILE A 130 -1.57 6.72 1.73
C ILE A 130 -1.99 8.02 1.02
N THR A 131 -2.48 9.01 1.75
CA THR A 131 -2.88 10.30 1.17
C THR A 131 -1.72 11.02 0.50
N LEU A 132 -0.54 11.02 1.10
CA LEU A 132 0.61 11.75 0.58
C LEU A 132 1.39 11.00 -0.51
N LYS A 133 1.33 9.68 -0.56
CA LYS A 133 2.17 8.86 -1.46
C LYS A 133 1.35 8.17 -2.56
N SER A 134 0.24 7.52 -2.21
CA SER A 134 -0.54 6.73 -3.17
C SER A 134 -1.57 7.55 -3.95
N GLN A 135 -2.23 8.52 -3.31
CA GLN A 135 -3.22 9.33 -4.00
C GLN A 135 -2.63 10.18 -5.14
N PRO A 136 -1.45 10.83 -5.00
CA PRO A 136 -0.83 11.56 -6.10
C PRO A 136 -0.57 10.68 -7.33
N VAL A 137 -0.11 9.44 -7.16
CA VAL A 137 0.11 8.50 -8.26
C VAL A 137 -1.17 8.26 -9.06
N MET A 138 -2.29 8.03 -8.37
CA MET A 138 -3.59 7.87 -9.03
C MET A 138 -4.08 9.20 -9.64
N GLY A 139 -3.86 10.33 -8.97
CA GLY A 139 -4.20 11.66 -9.45
C GLY A 139 -3.48 12.01 -10.75
N GLU A 140 -2.17 11.79 -10.82
CA GLU A 140 -1.37 11.97 -12.04
C GLU A 140 -1.87 11.08 -13.17
N PHE A 141 -2.17 9.81 -12.89
CA PHE A 141 -2.72 8.90 -13.87
C PHE A 141 -4.09 9.37 -14.39
N PHE A 142 -5.04 9.68 -13.52
CA PHE A 142 -6.35 10.18 -13.95
C PHE A 142 -6.23 11.52 -14.68
N GLY A 143 -5.34 12.39 -14.22
CA GLY A 143 -5.06 13.67 -14.89
C GLY A 143 -4.58 13.47 -16.32
N SER A 144 -3.63 12.58 -16.54
CA SER A 144 -3.12 12.27 -17.89
C SER A 144 -4.23 11.74 -18.83
N ARG A 145 -5.12 10.90 -18.30
CA ARG A 145 -6.23 10.35 -19.09
C ARG A 145 -7.33 11.36 -19.40
N LEU A 146 -7.48 12.39 -18.57
CA LEU A 146 -8.48 13.46 -18.74
C LEU A 146 -7.91 14.72 -19.41
N GLY A 147 -6.61 14.76 -19.70
CA GLY A 147 -5.96 15.97 -20.21
C GLY A 147 -5.92 17.11 -19.20
N LEU A 148 -5.85 16.78 -17.90
CA LEU A 148 -5.85 17.71 -16.78
C LEU A 148 -4.55 17.55 -15.95
N PRO A 149 -4.12 18.59 -15.19
CA PRO A 149 -3.12 18.42 -14.16
C PRO A 149 -3.55 17.37 -13.13
N GLY A 150 -2.62 16.55 -12.62
CA GLY A 150 -2.93 15.48 -11.67
C GLY A 150 -3.46 15.97 -10.32
N ASP A 151 -3.13 17.20 -9.94
CA ASP A 151 -3.58 17.91 -8.74
C ASP A 151 -4.88 18.73 -8.96
N ALA A 152 -5.45 18.71 -10.17
CA ALA A 152 -6.73 19.34 -10.44
C ALA A 152 -7.86 18.64 -9.64
N LEU A 153 -8.98 19.34 -9.44
CA LEU A 153 -10.08 18.88 -8.59
C LEU A 153 -10.59 17.49 -9.01
N VAL A 154 -10.84 17.25 -10.29
CA VAL A 154 -11.45 16.00 -10.76
C VAL A 154 -10.49 14.81 -10.60
N PRO A 155 -9.23 14.84 -11.08
CA PRO A 155 -8.26 13.76 -10.81
C PRO A 155 -8.08 13.47 -9.33
N THR A 156 -7.97 14.51 -8.49
CA THR A 156 -7.83 14.37 -7.03
C THR A 156 -9.06 13.72 -6.40
N MET A 157 -10.27 14.08 -6.81
CA MET A 157 -11.51 13.45 -6.34
C MET A 157 -11.58 11.98 -6.73
N LEU A 158 -11.24 11.62 -7.97
CA LEU A 158 -11.20 10.23 -8.44
C LEU A 158 -10.18 9.41 -7.65
N ALA A 159 -8.99 9.95 -7.43
CA ALA A 159 -7.94 9.30 -6.64
C ALA A 159 -8.37 9.09 -5.18
N ALA A 160 -9.03 10.09 -4.57
CA ALA A 160 -9.54 9.99 -3.20
C ALA A 160 -10.66 8.96 -3.08
N ALA A 161 -11.60 8.93 -4.03
CA ALA A 161 -12.68 7.95 -4.07
C ALA A 161 -12.14 6.53 -4.22
N ALA A 162 -11.24 6.30 -5.18
CA ALA A 162 -10.58 5.01 -5.35
C ALA A 162 -9.79 4.59 -4.10
N GLY A 163 -9.01 5.51 -3.51
CA GLY A 163 -8.26 5.28 -2.29
C GLY A 163 -9.13 4.88 -1.10
N GLY A 164 -10.29 5.53 -0.94
CA GLY A 164 -11.26 5.17 0.10
C GLY A 164 -11.84 3.77 -0.08
N VAL A 165 -12.19 3.40 -1.32
CA VAL A 165 -12.66 2.05 -1.66
C VAL A 165 -11.56 1.01 -1.39
N ILE A 166 -10.34 1.26 -1.84
CA ILE A 166 -9.19 0.35 -1.64
C ILE A 166 -8.95 0.12 -0.14
N MET A 167 -8.96 1.17 0.67
CA MET A 167 -8.74 1.05 2.11
C MET A 167 -9.86 0.26 2.81
N THR A 168 -11.11 0.47 2.41
CA THR A 168 -12.26 -0.29 2.92
C THR A 168 -12.15 -1.76 2.52
N ALA A 169 -11.80 -2.05 1.27
CA ALA A 169 -11.60 -3.41 0.78
C ALA A 169 -10.50 -4.17 1.54
N HIS A 170 -9.37 -3.52 1.85
CA HIS A 170 -8.33 -4.11 2.69
C HIS A 170 -8.85 -4.48 4.10
N THR A 171 -9.65 -3.61 4.69
CA THR A 171 -10.26 -3.87 6.01
C THR A 171 -11.22 -5.04 5.94
N GLN A 172 -12.09 -5.10 4.95
CA GLN A 172 -13.03 -6.20 4.75
C GLN A 172 -12.30 -7.53 4.51
N TRP A 173 -11.31 -7.54 3.61
CA TRP A 173 -10.49 -8.72 3.38
C TRP A 173 -9.79 -9.22 4.66
N PHE A 174 -9.29 -8.31 5.50
CA PHE A 174 -8.68 -8.68 6.77
C PHE A 174 -9.67 -9.39 7.71
N LEU A 175 -10.91 -8.91 7.77
CA LEU A 175 -11.96 -9.43 8.65
C LEU A 175 -12.58 -10.73 8.12
N LEU A 176 -12.85 -10.81 6.82
CA LEU A 176 -13.64 -11.89 6.21
C LEU A 176 -12.79 -12.96 5.51
N GLY A 177 -11.55 -12.64 5.15
CA GLY A 177 -10.68 -13.53 4.38
C GLY A 177 -10.89 -13.40 2.87
N GLY A 178 -10.54 -14.45 2.14
CA GLY A 178 -10.62 -14.50 0.67
C GLY A 178 -9.33 -14.03 -0.01
N ASP A 179 -9.45 -13.65 -1.28
CA ASP A 179 -8.36 -13.07 -2.08
C ASP A 179 -8.38 -11.54 -1.98
N LEU A 180 -7.23 -10.92 -1.72
CA LEU A 180 -7.13 -9.46 -1.57
C LEU A 180 -7.33 -8.73 -2.89
N ALA A 181 -6.71 -9.23 -3.97
CA ALA A 181 -6.80 -8.60 -5.27
C ALA A 181 -8.24 -8.63 -5.79
N ASP A 182 -8.92 -9.77 -5.64
CA ASP A 182 -10.34 -9.92 -6.00
C ASP A 182 -11.22 -8.99 -5.16
N THR A 183 -10.97 -8.90 -3.85
CA THR A 183 -11.75 -8.03 -2.95
C THR A 183 -11.62 -6.56 -3.36
N VAL A 184 -10.41 -6.09 -3.66
CA VAL A 184 -10.16 -4.70 -4.07
C VAL A 184 -10.74 -4.42 -5.45
N THR A 185 -10.53 -5.29 -6.43
CA THR A 185 -11.03 -5.07 -7.80
C THR A 185 -12.56 -5.10 -7.88
N SER A 186 -13.21 -6.04 -7.18
CA SER A 186 -14.68 -6.09 -7.07
C SER A 186 -15.25 -4.86 -6.37
N SER A 187 -14.58 -4.36 -5.32
CA SER A 187 -15.02 -3.12 -4.65
C SER A 187 -14.94 -1.89 -5.56
N LEU A 188 -13.92 -1.81 -6.42
CA LEU A 188 -13.81 -0.76 -7.43
C LEU A 188 -14.89 -0.87 -8.52
N GLU A 189 -15.37 -2.07 -8.83
CA GLU A 189 -16.52 -2.24 -9.74
C GLU A 189 -17.81 -1.65 -9.17
N VAL A 190 -18.01 -1.73 -7.85
CA VAL A 190 -19.13 -1.04 -7.20
C VAL A 190 -19.03 0.47 -7.40
N LEU A 191 -17.83 1.04 -7.25
CA LEU A 191 -17.60 2.46 -7.52
C LEU A 191 -17.91 2.82 -8.99
N GLU A 192 -17.48 1.98 -9.93
CA GLU A 192 -17.72 2.17 -11.38
C GLU A 192 -19.21 2.18 -11.75
N ARG A 193 -19.98 1.29 -11.14
CA ARG A 193 -21.45 1.23 -11.38
C ARG A 193 -22.21 2.40 -10.77
N GLY A 194 -21.60 3.14 -9.85
CA GLY A 194 -22.16 4.32 -9.20
C GLY A 194 -23.22 4.00 -8.13
N PHE A 195 -23.50 4.98 -7.29
CA PHE A 195 -24.44 4.83 -6.17
C PHE A 195 -25.93 4.91 -6.56
N GLY A 196 -26.25 5.21 -7.83
CA GLY A 196 -27.59 5.65 -8.22
C GLY A 196 -28.51 4.61 -8.85
N THR A 197 -28.04 3.39 -9.16
CA THR A 197 -28.82 2.49 -10.02
C THR A 197 -29.14 1.11 -9.44
N HIS A 198 -28.63 0.72 -8.27
CA HIS A 198 -28.86 -0.62 -7.76
C HIS A 198 -29.13 -0.66 -6.25
N THR A 199 -30.40 -0.68 -5.88
CA THR A 199 -30.84 -1.05 -4.51
C THR A 199 -30.55 -2.52 -4.18
N GLY A 200 -30.30 -3.40 -5.17
CA GLY A 200 -30.01 -4.83 -4.97
C GLY A 200 -28.57 -5.15 -4.53
N VAL A 201 -27.58 -4.37 -4.94
CA VAL A 201 -26.16 -4.63 -4.60
C VAL A 201 -25.87 -4.39 -3.12
N TRP A 202 -26.62 -3.51 -2.46
CA TRP A 202 -26.41 -3.20 -1.05
C TRP A 202 -26.93 -4.31 -0.11
N THR A 203 -27.91 -5.09 -0.53
CA THR A 203 -28.46 -6.22 0.23
C THR A 203 -27.52 -7.41 0.22
N GLU A 204 -26.88 -7.75 -0.90
CA GLU A 204 -25.93 -8.86 -0.98
C GLU A 204 -24.64 -8.62 -0.18
N VAL A 205 -24.13 -7.37 -0.14
CA VAL A 205 -22.95 -7.01 0.64
C VAL A 205 -23.24 -6.95 2.14
N ALA A 206 -24.49 -6.63 2.51
CA ALA A 206 -24.89 -6.54 3.92
C ALA A 206 -25.16 -7.92 4.57
N GLU A 207 -25.50 -8.94 3.78
CA GLU A 207 -25.90 -10.25 4.31
C GLU A 207 -24.74 -11.26 4.42
N GLY A 208 -23.56 -11.00 3.82
CA GLY A 208 -22.41 -11.90 3.84
C GLY A 208 -22.69 -13.26 3.17
N PRO A 209 -21.68 -14.05 2.83
CA PRO A 209 -21.92 -15.41 2.37
C PRO A 209 -22.45 -16.26 3.54
N ALA A 210 -23.56 -16.95 3.28
CA ALA A 210 -24.19 -17.89 4.20
C ALA A 210 -23.28 -19.06 4.57
#